data_3cdef8c84d7f8b85287e2f9d9d437c27
#
_entry.id   3cdef8c84d7f8b85287e2f9d9d437c27
#
_cell.length_a   1.000
_cell.length_b   1.000
_cell.length_c   1.000
_cell.angle_alpha   90.00
_cell.angle_beta   90.00
_cell.angle_gamma   90.00
#
_symmetry.space_group_name_H-M   'P 1'
#
loop_
_entity.id
_entity.type
_entity.pdbx_description
1 polymer ?
#
loop_
_entity_poly.entity_id
_entity_poly.type
_entity_poly.pdbx_seq_one_letter_code
_entity_poly.pdbx_strand_id
1 'polypeptide(L)'
;TRTAYGPLTNGSWPIYWRSGDRVEVISPQTAPQRATVEVRVSGATESEADLSDTGMVWGEGLHDFYAFYPSGAIRANAGSIVVAAVPAVQTCNNGECNMQYACMSACAEDVAQGEVVSFAFRPLMTTVAVSVGFSETVEVQKLVLSSANDAVAGQFTHDIAANVSTVDPDRRSNVLALHLTTGDAPYIRINAGSKIVVTAFMLPQDIRGLTLTAVTTQGRTYSYTTPATLRAGHRYSFSVGDMPAQAQHIASDRSDWMKYLPDNAFLSQISIPGSHDACAIYGSHYEYKSGMPQERYHFKWLLSWLGNTNTTKVTKAQELSIEEQLAAGVRMFDLRPCASSASVKDLPIHHGISVLGDPARGGYTPGASGRQELSPFLLSQVLDRFVRFLEEHPGETLLVHMKYENTSTNANKRGWNKSVVSYIKSRCNGRIADFTPRMTLADARGKILFVIREDYKLSLIHISEPTRPISIS
;
A
#
# COMPACT_ATOMS: atom_id res chain seq x y z
N THR A 1 14.85 26.45 3.13
CA THR A 1 14.99 25.06 2.61
C THR A 1 14.15 24.15 3.47
N ARG A 2 13.42 23.24 2.87
CA ARG A 2 12.52 22.28 3.53
C ARG A 2 12.63 20.96 2.83
N THR A 3 12.18 19.85 3.44
CA THR A 3 12.04 18.55 2.81
C THR A 3 11.55 18.66 1.37
N ALA A 4 11.89 17.72 0.53
CA ALA A 4 11.44 17.69 -0.86
C ALA A 4 11.02 16.27 -1.26
N TYR A 5 10.06 16.18 -2.17
CA TYR A 5 9.78 14.91 -2.83
C TYR A 5 10.90 14.58 -3.82
N GLY A 6 11.43 13.36 -3.73
CA GLY A 6 12.30 12.80 -4.74
C GLY A 6 11.53 12.33 -5.99
N PRO A 7 12.26 11.86 -7.01
CA PRO A 7 11.66 11.25 -8.17
C PRO A 7 10.92 9.97 -7.76
N LEU A 8 9.87 9.64 -8.53
CA LEU A 8 9.16 8.39 -8.34
C LEU A 8 10.11 7.21 -8.54
N THR A 9 10.33 6.44 -7.50
CA THR A 9 11.22 5.26 -7.51
C THR A 9 10.46 4.08 -6.90
N ASN A 10 10.39 2.97 -7.63
CA ASN A 10 9.68 1.76 -7.18
C ASN A 10 8.22 2.01 -6.74
N GLY A 11 7.54 2.95 -7.41
CA GLY A 11 6.15 3.30 -7.12
C GLY A 11 5.95 4.14 -5.84
N SER A 12 7.02 4.68 -5.28
CA SER A 12 7.00 5.58 -4.13
C SER A 12 7.71 6.90 -4.45
N TRP A 13 7.26 7.98 -3.86
CA TRP A 13 7.98 9.25 -3.86
C TRP A 13 8.72 9.39 -2.55
N PRO A 14 10.04 9.18 -2.52
CA PRO A 14 10.81 9.39 -1.30
C PRO A 14 10.72 10.85 -0.88
N ILE A 15 10.70 11.08 0.42
CA ILE A 15 10.81 12.42 1.00
C ILE A 15 12.23 12.56 1.48
N TYR A 16 12.93 13.59 0.99
CA TYR A 16 14.29 13.89 1.37
C TYR A 16 14.33 15.00 2.40
N TRP A 17 15.05 14.75 3.46
CA TRP A 17 15.38 15.75 4.45
C TRP A 17 16.33 16.81 3.91
N ARG A 18 16.24 18.00 4.45
CA ARG A 18 17.14 19.10 4.14
C ARG A 18 17.66 19.72 5.42
N SER A 19 18.92 20.19 5.38
CA SER A 19 19.50 20.92 6.50
C SER A 19 18.66 22.15 6.84
N GLY A 20 18.37 22.33 8.14
CA GLY A 20 17.49 23.37 8.64
C GLY A 20 16.01 23.01 8.70
N ASP A 21 15.62 21.80 8.31
CA ASP A 21 14.31 21.24 8.66
C ASP A 21 14.22 21.14 10.18
N ARG A 22 13.02 21.36 10.73
CA ARG A 22 12.80 21.33 12.19
C ARG A 22 11.72 20.36 12.56
N VAL A 23 12.07 19.46 13.47
CA VAL A 23 11.19 18.45 14.04
C VAL A 23 10.89 18.83 15.48
N GLU A 24 9.66 18.64 15.90
CA GLU A 24 9.30 18.67 17.30
C GLU A 24 9.42 17.27 17.88
N VAL A 25 10.19 17.14 18.95
CA VAL A 25 10.32 15.91 19.72
C VAL A 25 9.65 16.11 21.08
N ILE A 26 8.82 15.18 21.47
CA ILE A 26 8.03 15.20 22.71
C ILE A 26 8.27 13.90 23.45
N SER A 27 8.56 13.98 24.75
CA SER A 27 8.60 12.80 25.63
C SER A 27 8.06 13.19 27.00
N PRO A 28 6.96 12.60 27.47
CA PRO A 28 6.37 12.90 28.77
C PRO A 28 7.30 12.59 29.96
N GLN A 29 8.26 11.69 29.75
CA GLN A 29 9.17 11.19 30.78
C GLN A 29 10.49 11.99 30.90
N THR A 30 10.72 12.98 30.03
CA THR A 30 11.95 13.80 30.02
C THR A 30 11.74 15.20 30.59
N ALA A 31 12.88 15.90 30.86
CA ALA A 31 12.89 17.31 31.24
C ALA A 31 13.90 18.09 30.35
N PRO A 32 13.46 19.08 29.54
CA PRO A 32 12.06 19.43 29.25
C PRO A 32 11.33 18.29 28.53
N GLN A 33 10.00 18.28 28.60
CA GLN A 33 9.17 17.27 27.92
C GLN A 33 9.04 17.51 26.41
N ARG A 34 9.66 18.55 25.89
CA ARG A 34 9.52 18.98 24.50
C ARG A 34 10.77 19.72 24.04
N ALA A 35 11.21 19.44 22.81
CA ALA A 35 12.29 20.14 22.14
C ALA A 35 12.03 20.29 20.64
N THR A 36 12.35 21.46 20.09
CA THR A 36 12.43 21.65 18.63
C THR A 36 13.87 21.41 18.20
N VAL A 37 14.10 20.44 17.37
CA VAL A 37 15.44 20.02 16.92
C VAL A 37 15.62 20.25 15.42
N GLU A 38 16.84 20.51 15.01
CA GLU A 38 17.20 20.67 13.61
C GLU A 38 17.64 19.34 12.99
N VAL A 39 17.20 19.12 11.76
CA VAL A 39 17.63 18.00 10.94
C VAL A 39 19.00 18.31 10.34
N ARG A 40 19.93 17.39 10.46
CA ARG A 40 21.28 17.44 9.90
C ARG A 40 21.40 16.37 8.82
N VAL A 41 21.70 16.79 7.63
CA VAL A 41 21.96 15.91 6.48
C VAL A 41 23.40 16.10 6.02
N SER A 42 24.05 15.03 5.59
CA SER A 42 25.41 15.05 5.02
C SER A 42 25.42 15.41 3.54
N GLY A 43 24.30 15.17 2.83
CA GLY A 43 24.10 15.44 1.41
C GLY A 43 22.85 16.24 1.09
N ALA A 44 22.60 16.46 -0.20
CA ALA A 44 21.45 17.27 -0.65
C ALA A 44 20.13 16.48 -0.78
N THR A 45 20.18 15.14 -0.77
CA THR A 45 19.03 14.25 -1.08
C THR A 45 19.09 12.98 -0.23
N GLU A 46 18.85 13.11 1.07
CA GLU A 46 18.91 11.97 1.99
C GLU A 46 17.54 11.65 2.58
N SER A 47 17.14 10.38 2.52
CA SER A 47 15.94 9.87 3.18
C SER A 47 16.14 9.63 4.67
N GLU A 48 17.38 9.56 5.11
CA GLU A 48 17.80 9.42 6.50
C GLU A 48 18.59 10.65 6.93
N ALA A 49 18.49 11.05 8.19
CA ALA A 49 19.17 12.22 8.71
C ALA A 49 19.31 12.14 10.23
N ASP A 50 20.33 12.79 10.74
CA ASP A 50 20.53 12.96 12.17
C ASP A 50 19.72 14.16 12.69
N LEU A 51 19.24 14.05 13.92
CA LEU A 51 18.66 15.15 14.64
C LEU A 51 19.74 15.83 15.52
N SER A 52 19.66 17.14 15.67
CA SER A 52 20.49 17.84 16.63
C SER A 52 20.16 17.39 18.06
N ASP A 53 21.08 17.69 19.00
CA ASP A 53 20.83 17.44 20.42
C ASP A 53 19.51 18.12 20.86
N THR A 54 18.67 17.35 21.55
CA THR A 54 17.40 17.81 22.07
C THR A 54 17.53 18.64 23.33
N GLY A 55 18.61 18.47 24.09
CA GLY A 55 18.75 19.00 25.46
C GLY A 55 17.78 18.38 26.46
N MET A 56 17.09 17.30 26.10
CA MET A 56 16.12 16.58 26.96
C MET A 56 16.90 15.65 27.89
N VAL A 57 16.66 15.76 29.19
CA VAL A 57 17.28 14.92 30.22
C VAL A 57 16.37 13.74 30.51
N TRP A 58 16.92 12.54 30.43
CA TRP A 58 16.21 11.29 30.69
C TRP A 58 15.82 11.19 32.17
N GLY A 59 14.60 10.74 32.43
CA GLY A 59 14.12 10.34 33.74
C GLY A 59 14.46 8.88 34.07
N GLU A 60 13.77 8.30 35.04
CA GLU A 60 13.89 6.89 35.37
C GLU A 60 12.98 6.02 34.46
N GLY A 61 13.43 4.79 34.13
CA GLY A 61 12.64 3.81 33.40
C GLY A 61 12.70 3.94 31.89
N LEU A 62 11.72 3.35 31.21
CA LEU A 62 11.58 3.41 29.76
C LEU A 62 10.90 4.72 29.34
N HIS A 63 11.23 5.19 28.14
CA HIS A 63 10.77 6.48 27.62
C HIS A 63 10.10 6.32 26.27
N ASP A 64 9.00 7.06 26.09
CA ASP A 64 8.33 7.17 24.81
C ASP A 64 8.68 8.52 24.19
N PHE A 65 9.08 8.48 22.93
CA PHE A 65 9.40 9.66 22.14
C PHE A 65 8.45 9.78 20.96
N TYR A 66 7.83 10.93 20.83
CA TYR A 66 6.93 11.30 19.75
C TYR A 66 7.56 12.41 18.92
N ALA A 67 7.57 12.26 17.61
CA ALA A 67 8.14 13.25 16.71
C ALA A 67 7.09 13.75 15.70
N PHE A 68 7.10 15.05 15.44
CA PHE A 68 6.20 15.67 14.48
C PHE A 68 6.94 16.67 13.57
N TYR A 69 6.70 16.60 12.29
CA TYR A 69 7.25 17.48 11.28
C TYR A 69 6.15 18.14 10.45
N PRO A 70 6.29 19.40 10.06
CA PRO A 70 7.26 20.37 10.56
C PRO A 70 6.83 20.92 11.94
N SER A 71 7.82 21.24 12.79
CA SER A 71 7.53 21.78 14.13
C SER A 71 6.67 23.03 14.11
N GLY A 72 6.83 23.87 13.10
CA GLY A 72 6.04 25.11 12.92
C GLY A 72 4.56 24.90 12.57
N ALA A 73 4.13 23.69 12.25
CA ALA A 73 2.71 23.39 11.99
C ALA A 73 1.91 23.16 13.28
N ILE A 74 2.59 22.86 14.40
CA ILE A 74 1.95 22.58 15.68
C ILE A 74 1.37 23.87 16.27
N ARG A 75 0.06 23.82 16.62
CA ARG A 75 -0.67 24.91 17.30
C ARG A 75 -0.78 24.68 18.81
N ALA A 76 -0.94 23.43 19.20
CA ALA A 76 -0.96 22.97 20.59
C ALA A 76 -0.55 21.50 20.65
N ASN A 77 -0.08 21.06 21.82
CA ASN A 77 0.22 19.65 22.08
C ASN A 77 -0.03 19.30 23.55
N ALA A 78 -0.35 18.02 23.81
CA ALA A 78 -0.43 17.43 25.14
C ALA A 78 -0.01 15.95 25.03
N GLY A 79 1.13 15.60 25.61
CA GLY A 79 1.71 14.25 25.47
C GLY A 79 1.91 13.87 24.00
N SER A 80 1.38 12.72 23.57
CA SER A 80 1.44 12.23 22.19
C SER A 80 0.52 12.99 21.22
N ILE A 81 -0.38 13.81 21.72
CA ILE A 81 -1.42 14.48 20.94
C ILE A 81 -0.94 15.85 20.48
N VAL A 82 -0.99 16.10 19.18
CA VAL A 82 -0.68 17.39 18.55
C VAL A 82 -1.89 17.95 17.82
N VAL A 83 -2.04 19.27 17.84
CA VAL A 83 -3.04 20.01 17.08
C VAL A 83 -2.33 20.76 15.97
N ALA A 84 -2.71 20.54 14.73
CA ALA A 84 -2.15 21.20 13.55
C ALA A 84 -3.25 21.68 12.59
N ALA A 85 -2.88 22.42 11.55
CA ALA A 85 -3.85 22.95 10.59
C ALA A 85 -3.33 22.92 9.17
N VAL A 86 -4.26 22.68 8.24
CA VAL A 86 -4.09 22.85 6.79
C VAL A 86 -4.85 24.10 6.40
N PRO A 87 -4.19 25.16 5.91
CA PRO A 87 -4.88 26.37 5.51
C PRO A 87 -5.72 26.14 4.25
N ALA A 88 -6.89 26.80 4.21
CA ALA A 88 -7.75 26.79 3.01
C ALA A 88 -7.15 27.56 1.82
N VAL A 89 -6.08 28.30 2.05
CA VAL A 89 -5.29 28.99 1.01
C VAL A 89 -3.84 28.54 1.13
N GLN A 90 -3.32 27.95 0.08
CA GLN A 90 -1.92 27.58 -0.07
C GLN A 90 -1.31 28.35 -1.25
N THR A 91 0.02 28.41 -1.32
CA THR A 91 0.72 29.07 -2.42
C THR A 91 1.80 28.13 -2.97
N CYS A 92 1.89 28.08 -4.28
CA CYS A 92 2.91 27.38 -5.03
C CYS A 92 3.65 28.40 -5.92
N ASN A 93 4.93 28.64 -5.64
CA ASN A 93 5.74 29.58 -6.41
C ASN A 93 6.64 28.80 -7.39
N ASN A 94 6.61 29.19 -8.67
CA ASN A 94 7.37 28.55 -9.76
C ASN A 94 7.14 27.03 -9.88
N GLY A 95 5.97 26.51 -9.48
CA GLY A 95 5.71 25.07 -9.44
C GLY A 95 6.33 24.34 -8.23
N GLU A 96 7.05 25.04 -7.37
CA GLU A 96 7.66 24.42 -6.18
C GLU A 96 6.62 24.07 -5.13
N CYS A 97 6.73 22.83 -4.65
CA CYS A 97 5.88 22.29 -3.60
C CYS A 97 6.19 22.96 -2.25
N ASN A 98 5.17 23.49 -1.59
CA ASN A 98 5.34 24.08 -0.26
C ASN A 98 5.25 23.01 0.85
N MET A 99 6.38 22.40 1.16
CA MET A 99 6.49 21.31 2.14
C MET A 99 6.17 21.72 3.60
N GLN A 100 5.90 23.00 3.88
CA GLN A 100 5.44 23.41 5.24
C GLN A 100 4.10 22.78 5.64
N TYR A 101 3.35 22.25 4.68
CA TYR A 101 2.07 21.58 4.92
C TYR A 101 2.19 20.04 4.85
N ALA A 102 3.38 19.52 4.59
CA ALA A 102 3.66 18.08 4.50
C ALA A 102 3.86 17.48 5.91
N CYS A 103 2.81 17.47 6.73
CA CYS A 103 2.92 16.94 8.08
C CYS A 103 3.24 15.44 8.07
N MET A 104 4.18 15.05 8.94
CA MET A 104 4.61 13.69 9.19
C MET A 104 4.74 13.47 10.70
N SER A 105 4.55 12.24 11.15
CA SER A 105 4.78 11.85 12.55
C SER A 105 5.57 10.56 12.65
N ALA A 106 6.20 10.35 13.79
CA ALA A 106 6.87 9.11 14.17
C ALA A 106 6.82 8.93 15.68
N CYS A 107 6.94 7.68 16.15
CA CYS A 107 7.11 7.34 17.55
C CYS A 107 8.24 6.33 17.72
N ALA A 108 8.85 6.35 18.90
CA ALA A 108 9.74 5.33 19.43
C ALA A 108 9.32 5.11 20.87
N GLU A 109 8.83 3.92 21.18
CA GLU A 109 8.25 3.57 22.48
C GLU A 109 9.20 2.63 23.24
N ASP A 110 9.09 2.61 24.57
CA ASP A 110 9.83 1.74 25.47
C ASP A 110 11.38 1.84 25.32
N VAL A 111 11.91 3.01 24.99
CA VAL A 111 13.34 3.23 24.79
C VAL A 111 14.07 3.33 26.14
N ALA A 112 15.11 2.52 26.34
CA ALA A 112 15.91 2.55 27.56
C ALA A 112 16.93 3.70 27.54
N GLN A 113 17.28 4.20 28.72
CA GLN A 113 18.29 5.24 28.84
C GLN A 113 19.63 4.81 28.24
N GLY A 114 20.17 5.65 27.34
CA GLY A 114 21.43 5.39 26.63
C GLY A 114 21.27 4.70 25.29
N GLU A 115 20.08 4.28 24.91
CA GLU A 115 19.79 3.79 23.56
C GLU A 115 19.63 4.95 22.56
N VAL A 116 19.89 4.65 21.29
CA VAL A 116 19.69 5.62 20.20
C VAL A 116 18.21 5.65 19.85
N VAL A 117 17.59 6.81 19.95
CA VAL A 117 16.20 7.02 19.53
C VAL A 117 16.15 7.16 18.01
N SER A 118 15.46 6.23 17.33
CA SER A 118 15.29 6.23 15.89
C SER A 118 13.82 6.45 15.52
N PHE A 119 13.57 7.36 14.57
CA PHE A 119 12.21 7.72 14.13
C PHE A 119 11.95 7.31 12.68
N ALA A 120 10.92 6.50 12.46
CA ALA A 120 10.40 6.17 11.13
C ALA A 120 9.21 7.09 10.81
N PHE A 121 9.44 8.22 10.15
CA PHE A 121 8.41 9.19 9.83
C PHE A 121 7.42 8.67 8.79
N ARG A 122 6.13 8.88 9.04
CA ARG A 122 5.02 8.55 8.16
C ARG A 122 4.29 9.82 7.73
N PRO A 123 4.04 10.01 6.41
CA PRO A 123 3.20 11.10 5.92
C PRO A 123 1.79 11.00 6.48
N LEU A 124 1.20 12.12 6.90
CA LEU A 124 -0.17 12.17 7.41
C LEU A 124 -1.15 12.69 6.36
N MET A 125 -0.70 13.61 5.51
CA MET A 125 -1.56 14.41 4.65
C MET A 125 -2.08 13.63 3.46
N THR A 126 -3.34 13.89 3.07
CA THR A 126 -3.82 13.52 1.74
C THR A 126 -3.25 14.52 0.74
N THR A 127 -2.39 14.06 -0.15
CA THR A 127 -1.60 14.92 -1.04
C THR A 127 -1.98 14.70 -2.50
N VAL A 128 -2.12 15.77 -3.27
CA VAL A 128 -2.34 15.68 -4.70
C VAL A 128 -1.27 16.47 -5.47
N ALA A 129 -0.70 15.82 -6.47
CA ALA A 129 0.16 16.42 -7.48
C ALA A 129 -0.67 16.60 -8.76
N VAL A 130 -0.86 17.83 -9.17
CA VAL A 130 -1.71 18.16 -10.33
C VAL A 130 -0.83 18.60 -11.49
N SER A 131 -0.85 17.84 -12.58
CA SER A 131 -0.27 18.22 -13.85
C SER A 131 -1.24 19.15 -14.59
N VAL A 132 -0.85 20.38 -14.79
CA VAL A 132 -1.65 21.39 -15.49
C VAL A 132 -1.03 21.66 -16.85
N GLY A 133 -1.81 21.52 -17.93
CA GLY A 133 -1.32 21.71 -19.28
C GLY A 133 -2.42 22.07 -20.28
N PHE A 134 -2.04 22.85 -21.31
CA PHE A 134 -2.97 23.37 -22.29
C PHE A 134 -2.40 23.28 -23.71
N SER A 135 -3.28 23.21 -24.69
CA SER A 135 -2.95 23.24 -26.11
C SER A 135 -2.53 24.64 -26.58
N GLU A 136 -2.93 25.69 -25.86
CA GLU A 136 -2.51 27.08 -26.05
C GLU A 136 -1.73 27.60 -24.82
N THR A 137 -1.08 28.77 -24.97
CA THR A 137 -0.42 29.41 -23.83
C THR A 137 -1.47 30.05 -22.92
N VAL A 138 -1.47 29.61 -21.62
CA VAL A 138 -2.47 30.02 -20.62
C VAL A 138 -1.75 30.50 -19.36
N GLU A 139 -2.30 31.56 -18.77
CA GLU A 139 -1.89 32.06 -17.45
C GLU A 139 -2.87 31.54 -16.39
N VAL A 140 -2.39 30.67 -15.51
CA VAL A 140 -3.21 30.03 -14.46
C VAL A 140 -2.94 30.73 -13.14
N GLN A 141 -4.01 31.27 -12.54
CA GLN A 141 -3.95 32.01 -11.28
C GLN A 141 -4.00 31.07 -10.06
N LYS A 142 -4.85 30.06 -10.12
CA LYS A 142 -5.04 29.13 -8.99
C LYS A 142 -5.63 27.81 -9.42
N LEU A 143 -5.39 26.79 -8.59
CA LEU A 143 -6.18 25.57 -8.55
C LEU A 143 -7.12 25.62 -7.35
N VAL A 144 -8.38 25.29 -7.56
CA VAL A 144 -9.37 25.10 -6.50
C VAL A 144 -9.61 23.59 -6.34
N LEU A 145 -9.41 23.10 -5.14
CA LEU A 145 -9.68 21.72 -4.75
C LEU A 145 -10.92 21.74 -3.86
N SER A 146 -11.95 20.98 -4.23
CA SER A 146 -13.18 20.93 -3.46
C SER A 146 -13.76 19.53 -3.40
N SER A 147 -14.44 19.22 -2.30
CA SER A 147 -15.22 17.99 -2.17
C SER A 147 -16.62 18.33 -1.64
N ALA A 148 -17.63 17.69 -2.20
CA ALA A 148 -19.00 17.82 -1.70
C ALA A 148 -19.21 17.05 -0.38
N ASN A 149 -18.38 16.04 -0.10
CA ASN A 149 -18.60 15.10 0.99
C ASN A 149 -17.66 15.32 2.18
N ASP A 150 -16.42 15.75 1.91
CA ASP A 150 -15.35 15.72 2.91
C ASP A 150 -14.63 17.08 2.99
N ALA A 151 -14.14 17.43 4.17
CA ALA A 151 -13.33 18.61 4.34
C ALA A 151 -11.93 18.39 3.73
N VAL A 152 -11.38 19.42 3.09
CA VAL A 152 -10.05 19.37 2.47
C VAL A 152 -9.03 20.28 3.18
N ALA A 153 -9.49 21.24 3.97
CA ALA A 153 -8.67 22.15 4.76
C ALA A 153 -9.27 22.37 6.14
N GLY A 154 -8.48 22.85 7.10
CA GLY A 154 -8.93 23.12 8.46
C GLY A 154 -7.97 22.66 9.53
N GLN A 155 -8.47 22.54 10.76
CA GLN A 155 -7.72 22.08 11.92
C GLN A 155 -7.93 20.58 12.13
N PHE A 156 -6.90 19.90 12.61
CA PHE A 156 -6.97 18.49 13.01
C PHE A 156 -6.14 18.22 14.25
N THR A 157 -6.52 17.19 14.97
CA THR A 157 -5.76 16.62 16.07
C THR A 157 -5.16 15.29 15.59
N HIS A 158 -3.89 15.04 15.91
CA HIS A 158 -3.23 13.79 15.62
C HIS A 158 -2.65 13.20 16.91
N ASP A 159 -3.07 12.01 17.26
CA ASP A 159 -2.45 11.20 18.29
C ASP A 159 -1.33 10.38 17.66
N ILE A 160 -0.07 10.73 17.98
CA ILE A 160 1.11 10.12 17.38
C ILE A 160 1.26 8.66 17.83
N ALA A 161 0.98 8.38 19.11
CA ALA A 161 1.05 7.03 19.65
C ALA A 161 0.03 6.09 18.99
N ALA A 162 -1.22 6.52 18.90
CA ALA A 162 -2.28 5.75 18.25
C ALA A 162 -2.22 5.81 16.71
N ASN A 163 -1.46 6.74 16.13
CA ASN A 163 -1.43 7.07 14.71
C ASN A 163 -2.83 7.36 14.14
N VAL A 164 -3.61 8.16 14.85
CA VAL A 164 -4.99 8.51 14.48
C VAL A 164 -5.13 10.03 14.36
N SER A 165 -5.69 10.47 13.24
CA SER A 165 -6.03 11.87 13.00
C SER A 165 -7.54 12.08 13.09
N THR A 166 -7.94 13.20 13.71
CA THR A 166 -9.34 13.62 13.83
C THR A 166 -9.48 15.06 13.37
N VAL A 167 -10.34 15.30 12.40
CA VAL A 167 -10.61 16.65 11.86
C VAL A 167 -11.56 17.38 12.82
N ASP A 168 -11.24 18.65 13.11
CA ASP A 168 -12.09 19.52 13.91
C ASP A 168 -13.38 19.86 13.12
N PRO A 169 -14.56 19.49 13.61
CA PRO A 169 -15.81 19.70 12.89
C PRO A 169 -16.19 21.19 12.73
N ASP A 170 -15.69 22.06 13.62
CA ASP A 170 -16.03 23.48 13.64
C ASP A 170 -15.03 24.35 12.88
N ARG A 171 -13.84 23.81 12.59
CA ARG A 171 -12.72 24.52 11.97
C ARG A 171 -12.24 23.83 10.69
N ARG A 172 -13.16 23.58 9.78
CA ARG A 172 -12.91 22.88 8.52
C ARG A 172 -13.52 23.57 7.32
N SER A 173 -12.97 23.28 6.14
CA SER A 173 -13.45 23.76 4.85
C SER A 173 -13.43 22.61 3.84
N ASN A 174 -14.46 22.52 3.03
CA ASN A 174 -14.51 21.60 1.89
C ASN A 174 -13.93 22.21 0.61
N VAL A 175 -13.29 23.37 0.71
CA VAL A 175 -12.60 24.05 -0.39
C VAL A 175 -11.22 24.48 0.04
N LEU A 176 -10.24 24.26 -0.83
CA LEU A 176 -8.86 24.72 -0.72
C LEU A 176 -8.46 25.40 -2.02
N ALA A 177 -7.89 26.59 -1.93
CA ALA A 177 -7.34 27.34 -3.07
C ALA A 177 -5.81 27.29 -3.02
N LEU A 178 -5.19 26.72 -4.05
CA LEU A 178 -3.75 26.76 -4.28
C LEU A 178 -3.43 27.88 -5.26
N HIS A 179 -2.96 29.02 -4.76
CA HIS A 179 -2.52 30.14 -5.58
C HIS A 179 -1.20 29.82 -6.27
N LEU A 180 -1.14 30.07 -7.56
CA LEU A 180 0.04 29.83 -8.39
C LEU A 180 0.71 31.18 -8.68
N THR A 181 2.01 31.27 -8.40
CA THR A 181 2.79 32.50 -8.59
C THR A 181 4.11 32.21 -9.30
N THR A 182 4.63 33.22 -10.00
CA THR A 182 5.97 33.19 -10.60
C THR A 182 6.67 34.52 -10.28
N GLY A 183 7.61 34.48 -9.31
CA GLY A 183 8.16 35.72 -8.76
C GLY A 183 7.04 36.56 -8.15
N ASP A 184 6.91 37.82 -8.61
CA ASP A 184 5.86 38.74 -8.17
C ASP A 184 4.53 38.63 -8.96
N ALA A 185 4.51 37.80 -10.02
CA ALA A 185 3.29 37.61 -10.82
C ALA A 185 2.32 36.66 -10.07
N PRO A 186 1.02 37.07 -9.93
CA PRO A 186 0.00 36.26 -9.24
C PRO A 186 -0.57 35.13 -10.14
N TYR A 187 0.27 34.57 -11.01
CA TYR A 187 -0.07 33.47 -11.91
C TYR A 187 1.19 32.74 -12.35
N ILE A 188 1.00 31.53 -12.88
CA ILE A 188 2.02 30.81 -13.64
C ILE A 188 1.60 30.79 -15.11
N ARG A 189 2.53 31.18 -16.01
CA ARG A 189 2.36 31.07 -17.45
C ARG A 189 2.79 29.68 -17.92
N ILE A 190 1.84 28.96 -18.52
CA ILE A 190 2.06 27.64 -19.10
C ILE A 190 2.03 27.77 -20.61
N ASN A 191 3.15 27.52 -21.27
CA ASN A 191 3.26 27.60 -22.72
C ASN A 191 2.47 26.49 -23.40
N ALA A 192 2.00 26.76 -24.62
CA ALA A 192 1.31 25.76 -25.44
C ALA A 192 2.09 24.45 -25.52
N GLY A 193 1.42 23.33 -25.27
CA GLY A 193 2.01 22.00 -25.28
C GLY A 193 2.88 21.65 -24.07
N SER A 194 3.11 22.59 -23.15
CA SER A 194 3.87 22.38 -21.93
C SER A 194 2.95 21.99 -20.75
N LYS A 195 3.54 21.37 -19.74
CA LYS A 195 2.86 21.04 -18.48
C LYS A 195 3.71 21.46 -17.30
N ILE A 196 3.05 21.86 -16.22
CA ILE A 196 3.66 22.04 -14.91
C ILE A 196 3.01 21.08 -13.92
N VAL A 197 3.75 20.70 -12.88
CA VAL A 197 3.20 19.90 -11.77
C VAL A 197 3.21 20.75 -10.52
N VAL A 198 2.05 20.88 -9.88
CA VAL A 198 1.89 21.60 -8.62
C VAL A 198 1.32 20.66 -7.57
N THR A 199 1.68 20.87 -6.32
CA THR A 199 1.28 19.96 -5.22
C THR A 199 0.48 20.72 -4.17
N ALA A 200 -0.65 20.15 -3.77
CA ALA A 200 -1.48 20.63 -2.67
C ALA A 200 -1.56 19.58 -1.56
N PHE A 201 -1.62 20.05 -0.32
CA PHE A 201 -1.78 19.22 0.87
C PHE A 201 -3.16 19.45 1.47
N MET A 202 -3.87 18.36 1.72
CA MET A 202 -5.21 18.37 2.29
C MET A 202 -5.21 17.69 3.67
N LEU A 203 -6.29 17.81 4.41
CA LEU A 203 -6.44 17.21 5.74
C LEU A 203 -6.09 15.71 5.76
N PRO A 204 -5.56 15.20 6.89
CA PRO A 204 -5.19 13.81 7.06
C PRO A 204 -6.42 12.91 7.27
N GLN A 205 -7.24 12.81 6.24
CA GLN A 205 -8.45 11.97 6.19
C GLN A 205 -8.70 11.48 4.78
N ASP A 206 -9.57 10.50 4.64
CA ASP A 206 -10.06 10.04 3.36
C ASP A 206 -10.95 11.10 2.71
N ILE A 207 -10.75 11.36 1.41
CA ILE A 207 -11.49 12.38 0.64
C ILE A 207 -12.15 11.71 -0.56
N ARG A 208 -13.46 11.86 -0.67
CA ARG A 208 -14.29 11.29 -1.74
C ARG A 208 -14.75 12.38 -2.70
N GLY A 209 -14.75 12.06 -3.99
CA GLY A 209 -15.30 12.95 -5.01
C GLY A 209 -14.58 14.30 -5.08
N LEU A 210 -13.23 14.31 -5.04
CA LEU A 210 -12.45 15.53 -5.16
C LEU A 210 -12.60 16.10 -6.56
N THR A 211 -12.95 17.38 -6.63
CA THR A 211 -12.96 18.19 -7.85
C THR A 211 -11.78 19.14 -7.86
N LEU A 212 -11.04 19.11 -8.95
CA LEU A 212 -9.89 19.98 -9.24
C LEU A 212 -10.31 20.97 -10.32
N THR A 213 -10.16 22.26 -10.07
CA THR A 213 -10.52 23.30 -11.03
C THR A 213 -9.36 24.28 -11.21
N ALA A 214 -8.78 24.31 -12.41
CA ALA A 214 -7.82 25.35 -12.79
C ALA A 214 -8.57 26.63 -13.20
N VAL A 215 -8.17 27.75 -12.63
CA VAL A 215 -8.74 29.08 -12.90
C VAL A 215 -7.67 29.94 -13.55
N THR A 216 -7.96 30.47 -14.74
CA THR A 216 -7.05 31.34 -15.49
C THR A 216 -7.22 32.80 -15.09
N THR A 217 -6.24 33.63 -15.43
CA THR A 217 -6.34 35.11 -15.27
C THR A 217 -7.50 35.74 -16.04
N GLN A 218 -7.97 35.06 -17.10
CA GLN A 218 -9.12 35.50 -17.92
C GLN A 218 -10.46 34.96 -17.40
N GLY A 219 -10.47 34.27 -16.24
CA GLY A 219 -11.68 33.68 -15.64
C GLY A 219 -12.16 32.38 -16.30
N ARG A 220 -11.45 31.84 -17.30
CA ARG A 220 -11.76 30.48 -17.82
C ARG A 220 -11.44 29.44 -16.76
N THR A 221 -12.23 28.38 -16.73
CA THR A 221 -12.07 27.26 -15.77
C THR A 221 -11.99 25.93 -16.49
N TYR A 222 -11.16 25.04 -15.97
CA TYR A 222 -10.99 23.66 -16.45
C TYR A 222 -11.09 22.75 -15.24
N SER A 223 -12.07 21.86 -15.25
CA SER A 223 -12.38 21.03 -14.08
C SER A 223 -12.23 19.55 -14.37
N TYR A 224 -11.79 18.82 -13.37
CA TYR A 224 -11.76 17.36 -13.33
C TYR A 224 -12.25 16.88 -11.97
N THR A 225 -13.18 15.92 -11.96
CA THR A 225 -13.65 15.27 -10.73
C THR A 225 -13.22 13.82 -10.73
N THR A 226 -12.49 13.40 -9.68
CA THR A 226 -12.12 12.00 -9.52
C THR A 226 -13.20 11.22 -8.80
N PRO A 227 -13.58 10.03 -9.30
CA PRO A 227 -14.48 9.13 -8.58
C PRO A 227 -13.78 8.37 -7.43
N ALA A 228 -12.43 8.42 -7.38
CA ALA A 228 -11.65 7.68 -6.40
C ALA A 228 -11.77 8.29 -4.99
N THR A 229 -11.68 7.44 -3.97
CA THR A 229 -11.43 7.87 -2.60
C THR A 229 -9.92 8.05 -2.42
N LEU A 230 -9.52 9.25 -2.02
CA LEU A 230 -8.13 9.59 -1.72
C LEU A 230 -7.90 9.33 -0.24
N ARG A 231 -6.98 8.44 0.10
CA ARG A 231 -6.70 8.05 1.48
C ARG A 231 -5.69 8.98 2.15
N ALA A 232 -5.84 9.14 3.45
CA ALA A 232 -4.86 9.84 4.28
C ALA A 232 -3.46 9.22 4.17
N GLY A 233 -2.42 10.05 4.24
CA GLY A 233 -1.02 9.60 4.15
C GLY A 233 -0.55 9.24 2.74
N HIS A 234 -1.39 9.39 1.71
CA HIS A 234 -1.07 9.03 0.33
C HIS A 234 -0.95 10.25 -0.58
N ARG A 235 -0.14 10.12 -1.63
CA ARG A 235 0.03 11.12 -2.69
C ARG A 235 -0.56 10.61 -3.99
N TYR A 236 -1.42 11.42 -4.60
CA TYR A 236 -2.13 11.12 -5.83
C TYR A 236 -1.71 12.06 -6.96
N SER A 237 -1.78 11.60 -8.22
CA SER A 237 -1.45 12.41 -9.39
C SER A 237 -2.65 12.54 -10.31
N PHE A 238 -2.97 13.77 -10.71
CA PHE A 238 -4.07 14.10 -11.62
C PHE A 238 -3.60 15.03 -12.72
N SER A 239 -4.42 15.17 -13.76
CA SER A 239 -4.21 16.16 -14.83
C SER A 239 -5.44 17.04 -15.00
N VAL A 240 -5.21 18.33 -15.19
CA VAL A 240 -6.23 19.33 -15.44
C VAL A 240 -5.79 20.21 -16.61
N GLY A 241 -6.72 20.60 -17.47
CA GLY A 241 -6.48 21.42 -18.66
C GLY A 241 -7.24 20.87 -19.87
N ASP A 242 -6.89 21.34 -21.06
CA ASP A 242 -7.47 20.87 -22.33
C ASP A 242 -6.56 19.86 -23.06
N MET A 243 -5.35 19.65 -22.57
CA MET A 243 -4.47 18.61 -23.12
C MET A 243 -4.93 17.25 -22.60
N PRO A 244 -5.07 16.25 -23.50
CA PRO A 244 -5.35 14.90 -23.05
C PRO A 244 -4.27 14.49 -22.06
N ALA A 245 -4.70 13.90 -20.96
CA ALA A 245 -3.79 13.28 -20.01
C ALA A 245 -2.95 12.27 -20.79
N GLN A 246 -1.65 12.53 -20.97
CA GLN A 246 -0.78 11.43 -21.34
C GLN A 246 -0.88 10.43 -20.21
N ALA A 247 -1.17 9.18 -20.56
CA ALA A 247 -1.36 8.08 -19.62
C ALA A 247 -0.08 7.76 -18.85
N GLN A 248 0.29 8.66 -17.94
CA GLN A 248 1.16 8.40 -16.81
C GLN A 248 0.32 8.45 -15.54
N HIS A 249 -0.76 7.69 -15.55
CA HIS A 249 -1.41 7.33 -14.31
C HIS A 249 -0.57 6.25 -13.63
N ILE A 250 0.46 6.68 -12.94
CA ILE A 250 0.98 5.86 -11.87
C ILE A 250 -0.07 5.98 -10.79
N ALA A 251 -0.94 5.00 -10.74
CA ALA A 251 -1.95 4.90 -9.74
C ALA A 251 -1.26 4.97 -8.37
N SER A 252 -1.49 6.03 -7.63
CA SER A 252 -1.04 6.15 -6.25
C SER A 252 -1.86 5.22 -5.36
N ASP A 253 -3.08 4.90 -5.74
CA ASP A 253 -3.83 3.78 -5.23
C ASP A 253 -3.51 2.52 -6.06
N ARG A 254 -2.49 1.79 -5.60
CA ARG A 254 -2.07 0.53 -6.21
C ARG A 254 -3.16 -0.54 -6.15
N SER A 255 -4.15 -0.38 -5.28
CA SER A 255 -5.26 -1.31 -5.15
C SER A 255 -6.22 -1.27 -6.35
N ASP A 256 -6.10 -0.25 -7.22
CA ASP A 256 -7.06 0.00 -8.30
C ASP A 256 -6.37 0.43 -9.61
N TRP A 257 -5.14 -0.05 -9.83
CA TRP A 257 -4.30 0.44 -10.94
C TRP A 257 -4.73 -0.07 -12.31
N MET A 258 -5.33 -1.26 -12.42
CA MET A 258 -5.74 -1.79 -13.72
C MET A 258 -6.91 -1.02 -14.33
N LYS A 259 -7.75 -0.36 -13.52
CA LYS A 259 -8.88 0.44 -14.04
C LYS A 259 -8.45 1.59 -14.94
N TYR A 260 -7.18 2.04 -14.79
CA TYR A 260 -6.60 3.11 -15.62
C TYR A 260 -6.01 2.61 -16.94
N LEU A 261 -5.91 1.30 -17.13
CA LEU A 261 -5.46 0.71 -18.37
C LEU A 261 -6.62 0.63 -19.37
N PRO A 262 -6.34 0.76 -20.68
CA PRO A 262 -7.36 0.68 -21.70
C PRO A 262 -7.99 -0.73 -21.76
N ASP A 263 -9.30 -0.78 -21.93
CA ASP A 263 -10.08 -2.02 -21.95
C ASP A 263 -9.65 -3.00 -23.05
N ASN A 264 -9.14 -2.48 -24.18
CA ASN A 264 -8.66 -3.27 -25.30
C ASN A 264 -7.20 -3.73 -25.18
N ALA A 265 -6.50 -3.42 -24.07
CA ALA A 265 -5.15 -3.95 -23.82
C ALA A 265 -5.23 -5.46 -23.62
N PHE A 266 -4.39 -6.21 -24.33
CA PHE A 266 -4.26 -7.65 -24.09
C PHE A 266 -3.55 -7.92 -22.79
N LEU A 267 -4.04 -8.87 -21.99
CA LEU A 267 -3.40 -9.25 -20.72
C LEU A 267 -1.93 -9.64 -20.91
N SER A 268 -1.60 -10.25 -22.05
CA SER A 268 -0.22 -10.62 -22.42
C SER A 268 0.72 -9.44 -22.63
N GLN A 269 0.21 -8.23 -22.76
CA GLN A 269 0.98 -6.98 -22.93
C GLN A 269 1.15 -6.21 -21.62
N ILE A 270 0.54 -6.67 -20.53
CA ILE A 270 0.56 -6.00 -19.24
C ILE A 270 1.62 -6.66 -18.35
N SER A 271 2.54 -5.86 -17.80
CA SER A 271 3.45 -6.32 -16.75
C SER A 271 2.67 -6.37 -15.42
N ILE A 272 2.31 -7.58 -15.01
CA ILE A 272 1.48 -7.82 -13.83
C ILE A 272 2.37 -8.15 -12.63
N PRO A 273 2.36 -7.35 -11.55
CA PRO A 273 3.10 -7.67 -10.34
C PRO A 273 2.63 -8.98 -9.73
N GLY A 274 3.56 -9.87 -9.38
CA GLY A 274 3.29 -11.18 -8.83
C GLY A 274 3.96 -11.43 -7.50
N SER A 275 3.37 -12.32 -6.69
CA SER A 275 3.86 -12.76 -5.40
C SER A 275 4.09 -14.28 -5.42
N HIS A 276 5.35 -14.68 -5.19
CA HIS A 276 5.74 -16.09 -5.05
C HIS A 276 5.42 -16.60 -3.65
N ASP A 277 4.84 -17.81 -3.53
CA ASP A 277 4.39 -18.36 -2.24
C ASP A 277 3.59 -17.32 -1.42
N ALA A 278 2.58 -16.74 -2.05
CA ALA A 278 1.89 -15.53 -1.59
C ALA A 278 1.33 -15.61 -0.16
N CYS A 279 1.03 -16.79 0.34
CA CYS A 279 0.52 -17.02 1.69
C CYS A 279 1.62 -17.33 2.73
N ALA A 280 2.89 -17.37 2.33
CA ALA A 280 4.00 -17.71 3.22
C ALA A 280 4.45 -16.50 4.08
N ILE A 281 3.52 -15.91 4.83
CA ILE A 281 3.66 -14.64 5.55
C ILE A 281 4.28 -14.88 6.94
N TYR A 282 3.81 -15.87 7.65
CA TYR A 282 4.22 -16.17 9.05
C TYR A 282 5.08 -17.43 9.20
N GLY A 283 5.24 -18.18 8.12
CA GLY A 283 5.91 -19.46 8.17
C GLY A 283 5.02 -20.57 8.74
N SER A 284 5.60 -21.75 8.96
CA SER A 284 4.86 -22.92 9.41
C SER A 284 4.96 -23.15 10.90
N HIS A 285 3.88 -23.66 11.50
CA HIS A 285 3.93 -24.34 12.78
C HIS A 285 4.02 -25.84 12.61
N TYR A 286 4.91 -26.45 13.37
CA TYR A 286 5.28 -27.86 13.28
C TYR A 286 4.26 -28.81 13.84
N GLU A 287 3.44 -28.41 14.79
CA GLU A 287 2.49 -29.28 15.45
C GLU A 287 1.07 -29.01 14.96
N TYR A 288 0.74 -29.76 13.94
CA TYR A 288 -0.65 -29.89 13.53
C TYR A 288 -1.34 -30.83 14.53
N LYS A 289 -2.16 -30.31 15.42
CA LYS A 289 -3.03 -31.13 16.28
C LYS A 289 -4.44 -31.15 15.73
N SER A 290 -4.90 -32.38 15.59
CA SER A 290 -6.25 -32.89 15.40
C SER A 290 -6.84 -32.82 14.00
N GLY A 291 -7.06 -34.03 13.48
CA GLY A 291 -8.08 -34.33 12.45
C GLY A 291 -7.63 -34.34 11.00
N MET A 292 -6.42 -33.88 10.67
CA MET A 292 -5.83 -34.19 9.37
C MET A 292 -4.88 -35.37 9.43
N PRO A 293 -4.92 -36.31 8.44
CA PRO A 293 -3.97 -37.39 8.38
C PRO A 293 -2.55 -36.81 8.36
N GLN A 294 -1.72 -37.25 9.32
CA GLN A 294 -0.30 -36.98 9.27
C GLN A 294 0.24 -37.71 8.04
N GLU A 295 0.34 -37.02 6.93
CA GLU A 295 1.15 -37.52 5.83
C GLU A 295 2.58 -37.71 6.36
N ARG A 296 3.12 -38.88 6.13
CA ARG A 296 4.41 -39.32 6.65
C ARG A 296 5.52 -38.42 6.12
N TYR A 297 5.89 -37.40 6.86
CA TYR A 297 7.06 -36.60 6.55
C TYR A 297 8.33 -37.42 6.82
N HIS A 298 8.94 -37.92 5.79
CA HIS A 298 10.20 -38.67 5.89
C HIS A 298 11.37 -37.88 6.49
N PHE A 299 11.21 -36.59 6.73
CA PHE A 299 12.22 -35.70 7.30
C PHE A 299 11.89 -35.18 8.71
N LYS A 300 10.91 -35.74 9.39
CA LYS A 300 10.49 -35.26 10.72
C LYS A 300 11.64 -35.25 11.74
N TRP A 301 12.52 -36.26 11.67
CA TRP A 301 13.66 -36.37 12.55
C TRP A 301 14.77 -35.37 12.27
N LEU A 302 15.06 -35.05 11.01
CA LEU A 302 16.10 -34.09 10.62
C LEU A 302 15.69 -32.66 11.01
N LEU A 303 14.42 -32.31 10.85
CA LEU A 303 13.90 -31.01 11.16
C LEU A 303 13.70 -30.80 12.68
N SER A 304 13.41 -31.85 13.44
CA SER A 304 13.40 -31.79 14.90
C SER A 304 14.81 -31.62 15.49
N TRP A 305 15.82 -32.13 14.79
CA TRP A 305 17.24 -31.98 15.17
C TRP A 305 17.77 -30.57 14.87
N LEU A 306 17.32 -29.91 13.79
CA LEU A 306 17.70 -28.55 13.44
C LEU A 306 17.09 -27.46 14.33
N GLY A 307 16.24 -27.83 15.28
CA GLY A 307 15.60 -26.93 16.23
C GLY A 307 14.46 -26.10 15.59
N ASN A 308 13.31 -26.17 16.21
CA ASN A 308 12.02 -25.62 15.73
C ASN A 308 11.99 -24.10 15.41
N THR A 309 12.96 -23.32 15.85
CA THR A 309 13.05 -21.89 15.60
C THR A 309 13.45 -21.53 14.16
N ASN A 310 14.10 -22.44 13.45
CA ASN A 310 14.61 -22.15 12.11
C ASN A 310 13.59 -22.43 11.00
N THR A 311 12.61 -23.30 11.22
CA THR A 311 11.64 -23.68 10.19
C THR A 311 10.64 -22.55 9.88
N THR A 312 10.21 -21.78 10.87
CA THR A 312 9.37 -20.60 10.65
C THR A 312 10.08 -19.59 9.77
N LYS A 313 11.36 -19.34 10.00
CA LYS A 313 12.17 -18.42 9.18
C LYS A 313 12.39 -18.94 7.76
N VAL A 314 12.60 -20.24 7.58
CA VAL A 314 12.84 -20.87 6.26
C VAL A 314 11.56 -20.93 5.42
N THR A 315 10.39 -21.03 6.04
CA THR A 315 9.11 -21.12 5.33
C THR A 315 8.44 -19.76 5.10
N LYS A 316 8.92 -18.70 5.72
CA LYS A 316 8.44 -17.35 5.47
C LYS A 316 9.06 -16.82 4.17
N ALA A 317 8.22 -16.44 3.21
CA ALA A 317 8.62 -15.91 1.91
C ALA A 317 8.07 -14.50 1.66
N GLN A 318 7.06 -14.06 2.45
CA GLN A 318 6.38 -12.79 2.29
C GLN A 318 6.32 -12.03 3.62
N GLU A 319 6.29 -10.69 3.54
CA GLU A 319 6.08 -9.82 4.70
C GLU A 319 4.63 -9.30 4.76
N LEU A 320 3.98 -9.12 3.62
CA LEU A 320 2.66 -8.52 3.52
C LEU A 320 1.56 -9.58 3.56
N SER A 321 0.45 -9.30 4.25
CA SER A 321 -0.78 -10.09 4.18
C SER A 321 -1.34 -10.11 2.74
N ILE A 322 -2.29 -10.98 2.46
CA ILE A 322 -2.95 -11.03 1.13
C ILE A 322 -3.62 -9.69 0.82
N GLU A 323 -4.28 -9.08 1.80
CA GLU A 323 -4.91 -7.77 1.67
C GLU A 323 -3.88 -6.66 1.38
N GLU A 324 -2.76 -6.67 2.10
CA GLU A 324 -1.68 -5.70 1.88
C GLU A 324 -1.00 -5.91 0.53
N GLN A 325 -0.82 -7.16 0.08
CA GLN A 325 -0.31 -7.47 -1.26
C GLN A 325 -1.26 -6.93 -2.35
N LEU A 326 -2.58 -7.14 -2.20
CA LEU A 326 -3.60 -6.58 -3.11
C LEU A 326 -3.56 -5.05 -3.12
N ALA A 327 -3.50 -4.43 -1.94
CA ALA A 327 -3.37 -2.98 -1.79
C ALA A 327 -2.04 -2.45 -2.37
N ALA A 328 -0.96 -3.22 -2.29
CA ALA A 328 0.32 -2.90 -2.89
C ALA A 328 0.34 -3.03 -4.43
N GLY A 329 -0.74 -3.55 -5.05
CA GLY A 329 -0.88 -3.69 -6.49
C GLY A 329 -0.53 -5.07 -7.05
N VAL A 330 -0.30 -6.05 -6.19
CA VAL A 330 -0.08 -7.44 -6.63
C VAL A 330 -1.37 -7.98 -7.25
N ARG A 331 -1.26 -8.61 -8.43
CA ARG A 331 -2.40 -9.19 -9.17
C ARG A 331 -2.13 -10.62 -9.65
N MET A 332 -0.93 -11.13 -9.41
CA MET A 332 -0.60 -12.53 -9.66
C MET A 332 -0.16 -13.18 -8.34
N PHE A 333 -0.78 -14.29 -7.97
CA PHE A 333 -0.58 -14.97 -6.70
C PHE A 333 -0.20 -16.44 -6.93
N ASP A 334 0.96 -16.86 -6.43
CA ASP A 334 1.37 -18.28 -6.41
C ASP A 334 0.80 -18.93 -5.14
N LEU A 335 -0.19 -19.82 -5.34
CA LEU A 335 -0.86 -20.55 -4.28
C LEU A 335 -0.54 -22.04 -4.39
N ARG A 336 -0.23 -22.65 -3.25
CA ARG A 336 0.16 -24.07 -3.19
C ARG A 336 -0.73 -24.87 -2.24
N PRO A 337 -2.00 -25.07 -2.59
CA PRO A 337 -2.90 -25.89 -1.78
C PRO A 337 -2.49 -27.37 -1.84
N CYS A 338 -2.75 -28.08 -0.75
CA CYS A 338 -2.52 -29.51 -0.65
C CYS A 338 -3.71 -30.18 0.02
N ALA A 339 -4.15 -31.33 -0.46
CA ALA A 339 -5.14 -32.17 0.21
C ALA A 339 -4.49 -33.38 0.82
N SER A 340 -4.88 -33.68 2.05
CA SER A 340 -4.46 -34.91 2.75
C SER A 340 -5.35 -36.12 2.46
N SER A 341 -6.53 -35.90 1.86
CA SER A 341 -7.49 -36.96 1.53
C SER A 341 -8.30 -36.61 0.26
N ALA A 342 -8.95 -37.61 -0.32
CA ALA A 342 -9.84 -37.43 -1.47
C ALA A 342 -11.10 -36.58 -1.15
N SER A 343 -11.37 -36.31 0.12
CA SER A 343 -12.47 -35.45 0.57
C SER A 343 -11.96 -34.03 0.78
N VAL A 344 -12.26 -33.16 -0.18
CA VAL A 344 -11.88 -31.76 -0.15
C VAL A 344 -12.96 -30.95 0.57
N LYS A 345 -12.83 -30.76 1.88
CA LYS A 345 -13.67 -29.80 2.60
C LYS A 345 -12.98 -28.43 2.74
N ASP A 346 -11.69 -28.45 3.03
CA ASP A 346 -10.84 -27.27 3.09
C ASP A 346 -9.40 -27.65 2.73
N LEU A 347 -8.77 -26.82 1.91
CA LEU A 347 -7.43 -27.06 1.38
C LEU A 347 -6.44 -26.14 2.06
N PRO A 348 -5.60 -26.67 2.98
CA PRO A 348 -4.53 -25.88 3.57
C PRO A 348 -3.49 -25.49 2.51
N ILE A 349 -2.99 -24.29 2.63
CA ILE A 349 -1.88 -23.80 1.80
C ILE A 349 -0.56 -24.25 2.42
N HIS A 350 0.36 -24.66 1.56
CA HIS A 350 1.67 -25.17 1.95
C HIS A 350 2.81 -24.33 1.35
N HIS A 351 3.95 -24.40 1.99
CA HIS A 351 5.25 -24.09 1.41
C HIS A 351 6.16 -25.29 1.63
N GLY A 352 6.47 -26.01 0.56
CA GLY A 352 7.14 -27.29 0.63
C GLY A 352 6.33 -28.30 1.45
N ILE A 353 6.93 -28.82 2.51
CA ILE A 353 6.29 -29.80 3.41
C ILE A 353 5.47 -29.16 4.54
N SER A 354 5.44 -27.84 4.62
CA SER A 354 4.92 -27.10 5.76
C SER A 354 3.55 -26.50 5.47
N VAL A 355 2.57 -26.76 6.33
CA VAL A 355 1.28 -26.05 6.35
C VAL A 355 1.52 -24.61 6.81
N LEU A 356 1.01 -23.65 6.09
CA LEU A 356 1.12 -22.23 6.46
C LEU A 356 0.04 -21.83 7.47
N GLY A 357 0.38 -20.91 8.37
CA GLY A 357 -0.55 -20.34 9.33
C GLY A 357 -1.22 -19.07 8.81
N ASP A 358 -2.50 -18.86 9.15
CA ASP A 358 -3.24 -17.63 8.85
C ASP A 358 -3.15 -16.64 10.01
N PRO A 359 -2.47 -15.51 9.83
CA PRO A 359 -2.33 -14.49 10.86
C PRO A 359 -3.65 -13.75 11.17
N ALA A 360 -4.56 -13.68 10.20
CA ALA A 360 -5.81 -12.95 10.37
C ALA A 360 -6.82 -13.71 11.26
N ARG A 361 -6.59 -14.98 11.52
CA ARG A 361 -7.44 -15.79 12.39
C ARG A 361 -7.11 -15.69 13.87
N GLY A 362 -6.27 -14.77 14.29
CA GLY A 362 -6.09 -14.35 15.69
C GLY A 362 -6.42 -15.40 16.75
N GLY A 363 -5.92 -16.59 16.65
CA GLY A 363 -6.17 -17.69 17.57
C GLY A 363 -4.88 -18.42 17.81
N TYR A 364 -4.02 -17.83 18.64
CA TYR A 364 -2.94 -18.58 19.22
C TYR A 364 -3.52 -19.52 20.28
N THR A 365 -3.68 -20.78 19.98
CA THR A 365 -3.89 -21.78 21.02
C THR A 365 -2.52 -22.18 21.58
N PRO A 366 -2.30 -22.12 22.91
CA PRO A 366 -1.09 -22.66 23.48
C PRO A 366 -1.00 -24.16 23.15
N GLY A 367 -0.01 -24.56 22.36
CA GLY A 367 0.28 -25.99 22.14
C GLY A 367 0.68 -26.67 23.43
N ALA A 368 0.63 -28.03 23.47
CA ALA A 368 1.06 -28.83 24.61
C ALA A 368 2.53 -28.59 25.03
N SER A 369 3.31 -27.94 24.20
CA SER A 369 4.70 -27.51 24.43
C SER A 369 4.83 -26.05 24.88
N GLY A 370 3.73 -25.34 25.17
CA GLY A 370 3.73 -23.90 25.48
C GLY A 370 3.99 -22.99 24.26
N ARG A 371 3.97 -23.52 23.04
CA ARG A 371 4.13 -22.76 21.80
C ARG A 371 2.79 -22.29 21.27
N GLN A 372 2.79 -21.12 20.64
CA GLN A 372 1.61 -20.58 19.99
C GLN A 372 1.43 -21.26 18.61
N GLU A 373 0.25 -21.81 18.35
CA GLU A 373 -0.09 -22.43 17.06
C GLU A 373 -1.06 -21.51 16.32
N LEU A 374 -0.73 -21.21 15.04
CA LEU A 374 -1.65 -20.50 14.14
C LEU A 374 -2.65 -21.49 13.54
N SER A 375 -3.88 -21.00 13.27
CA SER A 375 -4.82 -21.77 12.46
C SER A 375 -4.26 -21.96 11.04
N PRO A 376 -4.51 -23.11 10.38
CA PRO A 376 -4.08 -23.32 8.99
C PRO A 376 -4.63 -22.25 8.06
N PHE A 377 -3.81 -21.78 7.14
CA PHE A 377 -4.24 -20.90 6.06
C PHE A 377 -4.94 -21.74 4.98
N LEU A 378 -6.22 -21.50 4.78
CA LEU A 378 -7.04 -22.32 3.89
C LEU A 378 -7.27 -21.64 2.55
N LEU A 379 -7.34 -22.43 1.47
CA LEU A 379 -7.63 -21.90 0.12
C LEU A 379 -8.96 -21.13 0.09
N SER A 380 -9.99 -21.60 0.82
CA SER A 380 -11.27 -20.87 0.93
C SER A 380 -11.09 -19.44 1.36
N GLN A 381 -10.27 -19.23 2.38
CA GLN A 381 -10.04 -17.89 2.93
C GLN A 381 -9.33 -16.94 1.97
N VAL A 382 -8.41 -17.48 1.18
CA VAL A 382 -7.73 -16.71 0.14
C VAL A 382 -8.70 -16.35 -0.98
N LEU A 383 -9.50 -17.31 -1.43
CA LEU A 383 -10.50 -17.08 -2.49
C LEU A 383 -11.57 -16.10 -2.04
N ASP A 384 -12.05 -16.18 -0.80
CA ASP A 384 -13.05 -15.25 -0.26
C ASP A 384 -12.48 -13.80 -0.19
N ARG A 385 -11.18 -13.63 0.11
CA ARG A 385 -10.48 -12.34 0.07
C ARG A 385 -10.37 -11.81 -1.36
N PHE A 386 -10.06 -12.67 -2.32
CA PHE A 386 -9.99 -12.29 -3.74
C PHE A 386 -11.35 -11.88 -4.30
N VAL A 387 -12.40 -12.63 -3.96
CA VAL A 387 -13.77 -12.28 -4.38
C VAL A 387 -14.18 -10.94 -3.82
N ARG A 388 -13.99 -10.72 -2.51
CA ARG A 388 -14.27 -9.44 -1.85
C ARG A 388 -13.50 -8.30 -2.50
N PHE A 389 -12.21 -8.48 -2.72
CA PHE A 389 -11.38 -7.48 -3.39
C PHE A 389 -11.95 -7.10 -4.78
N LEU A 390 -12.35 -8.07 -5.59
CA LEU A 390 -12.92 -7.80 -6.91
C LEU A 390 -14.35 -7.22 -6.86
N GLU A 391 -15.06 -7.37 -5.75
CA GLU A 391 -16.33 -6.67 -5.50
C GLU A 391 -16.10 -5.19 -5.20
N GLU A 392 -15.08 -4.88 -4.42
CA GLU A 392 -14.67 -3.53 -4.09
C GLU A 392 -13.93 -2.83 -5.25
N HIS A 393 -13.24 -3.61 -6.11
CA HIS A 393 -12.40 -3.14 -7.22
C HIS A 393 -12.77 -3.83 -8.55
N PRO A 394 -13.94 -3.57 -9.10
CA PRO A 394 -14.44 -4.28 -10.30
C PRO A 394 -13.63 -4.01 -11.58
N GLY A 395 -12.80 -2.98 -11.58
CA GLY A 395 -11.85 -2.67 -12.65
C GLY A 395 -10.61 -3.57 -12.69
N GLU A 396 -10.37 -4.35 -11.64
CA GLU A 396 -9.19 -5.19 -11.50
C GLU A 396 -9.45 -6.62 -11.98
N THR A 397 -8.38 -7.38 -12.19
CA THR A 397 -8.40 -8.83 -12.43
C THR A 397 -7.27 -9.50 -11.64
N LEU A 398 -7.45 -10.76 -11.27
CA LEU A 398 -6.44 -11.52 -10.53
C LEU A 398 -6.02 -12.75 -11.34
N LEU A 399 -4.72 -13.01 -11.37
CA LEU A 399 -4.14 -14.25 -11.88
C LEU A 399 -3.72 -15.10 -10.68
N VAL A 400 -4.17 -16.34 -10.65
CA VAL A 400 -3.83 -17.28 -9.58
C VAL A 400 -3.08 -18.45 -10.20
N HIS A 401 -1.77 -18.49 -9.98
CA HIS A 401 -0.96 -19.64 -10.29
C HIS A 401 -1.15 -20.69 -9.19
N MET A 402 -1.56 -21.88 -9.55
CA MET A 402 -1.76 -22.96 -8.59
C MET A 402 -0.87 -24.14 -8.89
N LYS A 403 -0.25 -24.65 -7.84
CA LYS A 403 0.56 -25.87 -7.87
C LYS A 403 0.19 -26.76 -6.70
N TYR A 404 0.03 -28.05 -6.93
CA TYR A 404 -0.06 -29.03 -5.87
C TYR A 404 1.31 -29.27 -5.25
N GLU A 405 1.50 -28.93 -3.97
CA GLU A 405 2.84 -28.94 -3.36
C GLU A 405 3.30 -30.34 -2.89
N ASN A 406 2.38 -31.23 -2.53
CA ASN A 406 2.75 -32.55 -2.06
C ASN A 406 2.92 -33.54 -3.21
N THR A 407 4.15 -33.92 -3.49
CA THR A 407 4.52 -34.87 -4.54
C THR A 407 4.55 -36.33 -4.09
N SER A 408 4.34 -36.61 -2.80
CA SER A 408 4.62 -37.94 -2.22
C SER A 408 3.53 -39.01 -2.40
N THR A 409 2.32 -38.63 -2.88
CA THR A 409 1.21 -39.56 -3.07
C THR A 409 0.56 -39.47 -4.43
N ASN A 410 0.96 -40.35 -5.34
CA ASN A 410 0.28 -40.55 -6.64
C ASN A 410 -1.18 -41.04 -6.49
N ALA A 411 -1.60 -41.48 -5.33
CA ALA A 411 -2.94 -42.03 -5.09
C ALA A 411 -4.02 -40.93 -5.06
N ASN A 412 -3.71 -39.69 -4.68
CA ASN A 412 -4.69 -38.65 -4.47
C ASN A 412 -4.89 -37.74 -5.70
N LYS A 413 -4.06 -37.84 -6.73
CA LYS A 413 -4.15 -36.96 -7.92
C LYS A 413 -5.48 -37.08 -8.71
N ARG A 414 -6.06 -38.26 -8.83
CA ARG A 414 -7.29 -38.47 -9.65
C ARG A 414 -8.53 -37.81 -9.05
N GLY A 415 -8.69 -37.84 -7.74
CA GLY A 415 -9.82 -37.20 -7.04
C GLY A 415 -9.59 -35.70 -6.84
N TRP A 416 -8.35 -35.30 -6.67
CA TRP A 416 -7.91 -33.93 -6.44
C TRP A 416 -8.41 -32.97 -7.52
N ASN A 417 -8.08 -33.22 -8.78
CA ASN A 417 -8.37 -32.31 -9.88
C ASN A 417 -9.86 -31.96 -9.98
N LYS A 418 -10.73 -32.97 -9.89
CA LYS A 418 -12.19 -32.79 -9.95
C LYS A 418 -12.72 -32.01 -8.73
N SER A 419 -12.22 -32.34 -7.55
CA SER A 419 -12.67 -31.73 -6.30
C SER A 419 -12.22 -30.28 -6.18
N VAL A 420 -10.97 -29.96 -6.56
CA VAL A 420 -10.45 -28.58 -6.55
C VAL A 420 -11.19 -27.70 -7.54
N VAL A 421 -11.43 -28.16 -8.76
CA VAL A 421 -12.18 -27.40 -9.75
C VAL A 421 -13.58 -27.09 -9.26
N SER A 422 -14.27 -28.10 -8.71
CA SER A 422 -15.63 -27.89 -8.15
C SER A 422 -15.61 -26.90 -6.98
N TYR A 423 -14.60 -27.02 -6.11
CA TYR A 423 -14.40 -26.15 -4.96
C TYR A 423 -14.15 -24.70 -5.38
N ILE A 424 -13.24 -24.46 -6.32
CA ILE A 424 -12.94 -23.13 -6.84
C ILE A 424 -14.19 -22.52 -7.48
N LYS A 425 -14.91 -23.28 -8.33
CA LYS A 425 -16.14 -22.81 -8.97
C LYS A 425 -17.20 -22.40 -7.95
N SER A 426 -17.35 -23.16 -6.87
CA SER A 426 -18.34 -22.86 -5.82
C SER A 426 -17.97 -21.61 -5.00
N ARG A 427 -16.67 -21.33 -4.81
CA ARG A 427 -16.20 -20.21 -4.00
C ARG A 427 -16.06 -18.91 -4.78
N CYS A 428 -15.67 -18.97 -6.04
CA CYS A 428 -15.44 -17.77 -6.84
C CYS A 428 -16.73 -17.16 -7.43
N ASN A 429 -17.91 -17.68 -7.08
CA ASN A 429 -19.22 -17.10 -7.35
C ASN A 429 -19.41 -16.57 -8.79
N GLY A 430 -19.03 -17.37 -9.79
CA GLY A 430 -19.11 -17.00 -11.20
C GLY A 430 -18.04 -16.00 -11.70
N ARG A 431 -17.09 -15.59 -10.85
CA ARG A 431 -16.00 -14.66 -11.18
C ARG A 431 -14.78 -15.36 -11.78
N ILE A 432 -14.94 -16.46 -12.49
CA ILE A 432 -13.86 -17.16 -13.17
C ILE A 432 -13.95 -16.85 -14.68
N ALA A 433 -12.79 -16.57 -15.28
CA ALA A 433 -12.68 -16.47 -16.72
C ALA A 433 -11.61 -17.42 -17.24
N ASP A 434 -11.86 -17.95 -18.45
CA ASP A 434 -10.90 -18.77 -19.17
C ASP A 434 -9.90 -17.88 -19.92
N PHE A 435 -8.61 -18.05 -19.61
CA PHE A 435 -7.55 -17.29 -20.28
C PHE A 435 -7.44 -17.71 -21.76
N THR A 436 -7.34 -16.72 -22.60
CA THR A 436 -6.95 -16.92 -24.02
C THR A 436 -5.79 -15.97 -24.36
N PRO A 437 -4.93 -16.33 -25.32
CA PRO A 437 -3.79 -15.47 -25.70
C PRO A 437 -4.19 -14.06 -26.18
N ARG A 438 -5.44 -13.89 -26.61
CA ARG A 438 -5.99 -12.62 -27.08
C ARG A 438 -7.01 -12.00 -26.10
N MET A 439 -7.06 -12.50 -24.87
CA MET A 439 -7.93 -11.94 -23.84
C MET A 439 -7.57 -10.49 -23.58
N THR A 440 -8.54 -9.62 -23.67
CA THR A 440 -8.40 -8.20 -23.31
C THR A 440 -8.63 -7.99 -21.82
N LEU A 441 -8.23 -6.82 -21.33
CA LEU A 441 -8.50 -6.44 -19.97
C LEU A 441 -10.01 -6.33 -19.70
N ALA A 442 -10.81 -5.85 -20.67
CA ALA A 442 -12.26 -5.82 -20.55
C ALA A 442 -12.87 -7.22 -20.31
N ASP A 443 -12.35 -8.24 -20.96
CA ASP A 443 -12.81 -9.62 -20.79
C ASP A 443 -12.50 -10.17 -19.40
N ALA A 444 -11.42 -9.67 -18.77
CA ALA A 444 -10.87 -10.16 -17.51
C ALA A 444 -11.35 -9.37 -16.28
N ARG A 445 -11.80 -8.13 -16.43
CA ARG A 445 -12.19 -7.28 -15.28
C ARG A 445 -13.22 -7.94 -14.37
N GLY A 446 -13.02 -7.80 -13.07
CA GLY A 446 -13.85 -8.40 -12.03
C GLY A 446 -13.75 -9.92 -11.93
N LYS A 447 -12.76 -10.54 -12.60
CA LYS A 447 -12.63 -12.00 -12.67
C LYS A 447 -11.27 -12.49 -12.17
N ILE A 448 -11.24 -13.78 -11.82
CA ILE A 448 -10.05 -14.52 -11.42
C ILE A 448 -9.69 -15.50 -12.54
N LEU A 449 -8.45 -15.46 -13.00
CA LEU A 449 -7.90 -16.36 -13.98
C LEU A 449 -6.96 -17.34 -13.28
N PHE A 450 -7.26 -18.63 -13.37
CA PHE A 450 -6.42 -19.67 -12.80
C PHE A 450 -5.45 -20.23 -13.83
N VAL A 451 -4.15 -20.17 -13.49
CA VAL A 451 -3.06 -20.78 -14.23
C VAL A 451 -2.59 -21.98 -13.41
N ILE A 452 -2.89 -23.17 -13.88
CA ILE A 452 -2.67 -24.38 -13.13
C ILE A 452 -1.55 -25.19 -13.75
N ARG A 453 -0.55 -25.57 -12.96
CA ARG A 453 0.64 -26.25 -13.43
C ARG A 453 0.42 -27.72 -13.76
N GLU A 454 -0.54 -28.36 -13.07
CA GLU A 454 -0.89 -29.76 -13.30
C GLU A 454 -1.95 -29.89 -14.40
N ASP A 455 -1.93 -31.03 -15.11
CA ASP A 455 -2.92 -31.34 -16.15
C ASP A 455 -4.30 -31.66 -15.55
N TYR A 456 -5.13 -30.63 -15.38
CA TYR A 456 -6.53 -30.75 -15.00
C TYR A 456 -7.40 -30.93 -16.25
N LYS A 457 -7.78 -32.18 -16.55
CA LYS A 457 -8.62 -32.53 -17.71
C LYS A 457 -10.05 -31.94 -17.69
N LEU A 458 -10.30 -30.91 -16.94
CA LEU A 458 -11.57 -30.21 -16.85
C LEU A 458 -11.29 -28.72 -17.03
N SER A 459 -11.85 -28.16 -18.06
CA SER A 459 -11.94 -26.78 -18.50
C SER A 459 -11.96 -25.71 -17.37
N LEU A 460 -10.91 -25.58 -16.62
CA LEU A 460 -10.33 -24.41 -16.06
C LEU A 460 -8.97 -24.34 -16.73
N ILE A 461 -8.89 -23.54 -17.71
CA ILE A 461 -7.75 -23.13 -18.52
C ILE A 461 -6.47 -23.94 -18.42
N HIS A 462 -6.21 -24.67 -19.46
CA HIS A 462 -4.88 -25.17 -19.78
C HIS A 462 -4.03 -24.05 -20.36
N ILE A 463 -3.10 -23.52 -19.57
CA ILE A 463 -1.85 -23.08 -20.17
C ILE A 463 -0.95 -24.34 -20.14
N SER A 464 -0.90 -25.05 -21.23
CA SER A 464 0.22 -25.95 -21.49
C SER A 464 1.50 -25.13 -21.38
N GLU A 465 2.51 -25.61 -20.64
CA GLU A 465 3.86 -25.01 -20.65
C GLU A 465 4.22 -24.68 -22.11
N PRO A 466 4.84 -23.52 -22.35
CA PRO A 466 5.40 -23.27 -23.66
C PRO A 466 6.31 -24.43 -23.99
N THR A 467 5.92 -25.20 -24.98
CA THR A 467 6.74 -26.27 -25.53
C THR A 467 8.15 -25.74 -25.70
N ARG A 468 9.12 -26.41 -25.07
CA ARG A 468 10.58 -26.27 -25.11
C ARG A 468 11.11 -25.12 -25.97
N PRO A 469 12.09 -24.35 -25.48
CA PRO A 469 12.72 -23.34 -26.31
C PRO A 469 13.14 -23.99 -27.61
N ILE A 470 12.70 -23.46 -28.73
CA ILE A 470 13.20 -23.81 -30.07
C ILE A 470 14.67 -23.44 -30.05
N SER A 471 15.53 -24.44 -30.01
CA SER A 471 16.97 -24.25 -30.25
C SER A 471 17.08 -23.79 -31.68
N ILE A 472 17.39 -22.51 -31.86
CA ILE A 472 17.84 -21.99 -33.17
C ILE A 472 19.29 -22.46 -33.28
N SER A 473 19.50 -23.44 -34.17
CA SER A 473 20.82 -23.85 -34.68
C SER A 473 21.36 -22.79 -35.64
#